data_2b8762dfdc13dfae5f1d4437c6d3bbc0
#
_entry.id   2b8762dfdc13dfae5f1d4437c6d3bbc0
#
_cell.length_a   1.000
_cell.length_b   1.000
_cell.length_c   1.000
_cell.angle_alpha   90.00
_cell.angle_beta   90.00
_cell.angle_gamma   90.00
#
_symmetry.space_group_name_H-M   'P 1'
#
loop_
_entity.id
_entity.type
_entity.pdbx_description
1 polymer ?
#
loop_
_entity_poly.entity_id
_entity_poly.type
_entity_poly.pdbx_seq_one_letter_code
_entity_poly.pdbx_strand_id
1 'polypeptide(L)'
;SNSIFSTITSAGGGGGKYDGSANPAAQSGGSGGGGSAAGSPGAPTRNPGGSGNTPPVSPPQGNPGGTGGPNTSGAYGGGGGGGAGGAGDNNSDPANEAGDGGAGVSSEINGSAVTRGGGGGASSTASPAGSGGRGAGGPGGGGQGGFAPNGDGAAGTANTGGGGGAGGYPAPGSARGGGG
;
A
#
# COMPACT_ATOMS: atom_id res chain seq x y z
N SER A 1 15.54 0.02 -2.71
CA SER A 1 16.96 -0.06 -2.30
C SER A 1 17.10 0.12 -0.80
N ASN A 2 18.11 -0.49 -0.20
CA ASN A 2 18.44 -0.31 1.21
C ASN A 2 19.29 0.95 1.42
N SER A 3 19.18 1.54 2.62
CA SER A 3 20.07 2.59 3.09
C SER A 3 21.00 2.01 4.16
N ILE A 4 22.28 2.37 4.11
CA ILE A 4 23.29 1.85 5.03
C ILE A 4 23.99 3.03 5.72
N PHE A 5 24.04 2.97 7.05
CA PHE A 5 24.81 3.89 7.87
C PHE A 5 25.69 3.08 8.83
N SER A 6 27.00 3.07 8.61
CA SER A 6 27.94 2.22 9.34
C SER A 6 27.55 0.73 9.23
N THR A 7 27.22 0.08 10.33
CA THR A 7 26.77 -1.32 10.40
C THR A 7 25.25 -1.46 10.38
N ILE A 8 24.52 -0.35 10.36
CA ILE A 8 23.05 -0.34 10.37
C ILE A 8 22.55 -0.34 8.93
N THR A 9 21.78 -1.37 8.57
CA THR A 9 21.09 -1.45 7.28
C THR A 9 19.59 -1.25 7.47
N SER A 10 19.04 -0.22 6.82
CA SER A 10 17.59 -0.02 6.75
C SER A 10 17.08 -0.58 5.43
N ALA A 11 16.17 -1.54 5.51
CA ALA A 11 15.57 -2.15 4.32
C ALA A 11 14.62 -1.16 3.62
N GLY A 12 14.66 -1.14 2.30
CA GLY A 12 13.69 -0.40 1.51
C GLY A 12 12.28 -0.96 1.69
N GLY A 13 11.24 -0.14 1.45
CA GLY A 13 9.86 -0.58 1.47
C GLY A 13 9.55 -1.59 0.35
N GLY A 14 8.63 -2.51 0.61
CA GLY A 14 8.10 -3.44 -0.38
C GLY A 14 7.15 -2.75 -1.35
N GLY A 15 7.25 -3.08 -2.63
CA GLY A 15 6.32 -2.60 -3.65
C GLY A 15 4.97 -3.32 -3.57
N GLY A 16 3.88 -2.56 -3.76
CA GLY A 16 2.57 -3.14 -4.04
C GLY A 16 2.57 -3.85 -5.40
N LYS A 17 1.65 -4.78 -5.60
CA LYS A 17 1.55 -5.51 -6.87
C LYS A 17 0.30 -5.15 -7.65
N TYR A 18 0.47 -5.10 -8.96
CA TYR A 18 -0.60 -5.07 -9.95
C TYR A 18 -0.95 -6.51 -10.37
N ASP A 19 -2.23 -6.75 -10.54
CA ASP A 19 -2.72 -8.03 -11.03
C ASP A 19 -2.77 -8.06 -12.57
N GLY A 20 -1.88 -8.80 -13.12
CA GLY A 20 -1.82 -9.12 -14.53
C GLY A 20 -1.24 -10.51 -14.69
N SER A 21 -2.05 -11.52 -14.48
CA SER A 21 -1.73 -12.95 -14.70
C SER A 21 -0.50 -13.53 -13.97
N ALA A 22 -0.75 -14.60 -13.21
CA ALA A 22 0.21 -15.42 -12.47
C ALA A 22 0.81 -14.76 -11.21
N ASN A 23 -0.09 -14.25 -10.36
CA ASN A 23 0.07 -14.16 -8.91
C ASN A 23 1.49 -14.00 -8.35
N PRO A 24 2.07 -12.84 -8.34
CA PRO A 24 3.10 -12.61 -7.38
C PRO A 24 2.53 -11.85 -6.18
N ALA A 25 2.68 -12.41 -4.98
CA ALA A 25 2.44 -11.72 -3.72
C ALA A 25 3.09 -10.33 -3.71
N ALA A 26 2.51 -9.40 -2.98
CA ALA A 26 3.12 -8.09 -2.74
C ALA A 26 4.51 -8.27 -2.14
N GLN A 27 5.42 -7.35 -2.43
CA GLN A 27 6.82 -7.48 -2.02
C GLN A 27 6.98 -7.21 -0.52
N SER A 28 7.81 -8.02 0.10
CA SER A 28 8.26 -7.79 1.48
C SER A 28 9.38 -6.75 1.51
N GLY A 29 9.54 -6.09 2.65
CA GLY A 29 10.59 -5.08 2.84
C GLY A 29 10.66 -4.61 4.28
N GLY A 30 11.28 -3.47 4.54
CA GLY A 30 11.22 -2.78 5.84
C GLY A 30 9.76 -2.59 6.25
N SER A 31 8.94 -2.05 5.37
CA SER A 31 7.48 -2.14 5.39
C SER A 31 7.01 -2.92 4.17
N GLY A 32 5.98 -3.74 4.29
CA GLY A 32 5.47 -4.58 3.21
C GLY A 32 4.56 -3.82 2.24
N GLY A 33 4.53 -4.21 0.97
CA GLY A 33 3.60 -3.67 -0.02
C GLY A 33 2.17 -4.21 0.18
N GLY A 34 1.16 -3.46 -0.23
CA GLY A 34 -0.23 -3.91 -0.20
C GLY A 34 -0.53 -5.00 -1.25
N GLY A 35 -1.41 -5.92 -0.90
CA GLY A 35 -1.86 -6.99 -1.79
C GLY A 35 -2.81 -6.47 -2.87
N SER A 36 -2.73 -7.03 -4.08
CA SER A 36 -3.69 -6.73 -5.14
C SER A 36 -5.03 -7.41 -4.89
N ALA A 37 -6.08 -6.89 -5.48
CA ALA A 37 -7.33 -7.64 -5.60
C ALA A 37 -7.13 -8.95 -6.40
N ALA A 38 -8.06 -9.88 -6.30
CA ALA A 38 -8.02 -11.11 -7.11
C ALA A 38 -8.23 -10.81 -8.60
N GLY A 39 -7.39 -11.41 -9.44
CA GLY A 39 -7.29 -11.06 -10.87
C GLY A 39 -8.37 -11.59 -11.79
N SER A 40 -9.00 -12.67 -11.41
CA SER A 40 -10.04 -13.26 -12.25
C SER A 40 -11.42 -12.95 -11.70
N PRO A 41 -12.38 -12.51 -12.54
CA PRO A 41 -13.76 -12.38 -12.14
C PRO A 41 -14.28 -13.68 -11.52
N GLY A 42 -14.91 -13.59 -10.37
CA GLY A 42 -15.40 -14.73 -9.61
C GLY A 42 -14.37 -15.43 -8.72
N ALA A 43 -13.12 -14.98 -8.69
CA ALA A 43 -12.12 -15.58 -7.81
C ALA A 43 -12.36 -15.17 -6.34
N PRO A 44 -12.57 -16.14 -5.44
CA PRO A 44 -12.77 -15.88 -4.02
C PRO A 44 -11.44 -15.63 -3.27
N THR A 45 -10.34 -15.87 -3.93
CA THR A 45 -9.00 -15.79 -3.32
C THR A 45 -8.58 -14.33 -3.10
N ARG A 46 -8.05 -14.06 -1.91
CA ARG A 46 -7.47 -12.78 -1.54
C ARG A 46 -5.95 -12.84 -1.68
N ASN A 47 -5.34 -11.83 -2.28
CA ASN A 47 -3.89 -11.76 -2.39
C ASN A 47 -3.30 -11.09 -1.14
N PRO A 48 -2.41 -11.77 -0.41
CA PRO A 48 -1.83 -11.20 0.80
C PRO A 48 -0.92 -10.02 0.49
N GLY A 49 -0.83 -9.11 1.46
CA GLY A 49 0.21 -8.09 1.47
C GLY A 49 1.59 -8.68 1.73
N GLY A 50 2.62 -7.93 1.39
CA GLY A 50 4.01 -8.28 1.68
C GLY A 50 4.31 -8.18 3.19
N SER A 51 5.24 -9.01 3.66
CA SER A 51 5.70 -8.94 5.05
C SER A 51 6.51 -7.67 5.30
N GLY A 52 6.30 -7.05 6.45
CA GLY A 52 7.19 -6.03 6.98
C GLY A 52 8.38 -6.63 7.73
N ASN A 53 9.29 -5.78 8.17
CA ASN A 53 10.49 -6.18 8.92
C ASN A 53 11.28 -7.31 8.25
N THR A 54 11.52 -7.17 6.96
CA THR A 54 12.24 -8.17 6.16
C THR A 54 13.49 -7.53 5.53
N PRO A 55 14.72 -7.99 5.85
CA PRO A 55 15.01 -9.05 6.82
C PRO A 55 14.64 -8.66 8.28
N PRO A 56 14.37 -9.64 9.14
CA PRO A 56 13.95 -9.35 10.51
C PRO A 56 15.08 -8.70 11.33
N VAL A 57 14.74 -7.61 12.00
CA VAL A 57 15.64 -6.89 12.92
C VAL A 57 14.84 -6.48 14.17
N SER A 58 15.58 -6.12 15.23
CA SER A 58 14.98 -5.61 16.47
C SER A 58 15.65 -4.27 16.83
N PRO A 59 14.86 -3.19 17.04
CA PRO A 59 13.40 -3.11 16.87
C PRO A 59 12.97 -3.28 15.39
N PRO A 60 11.69 -3.66 15.13
CA PRO A 60 11.19 -3.83 13.76
C PRO A 60 11.29 -2.55 12.94
N GLN A 61 11.61 -2.69 11.64
CA GLN A 61 11.71 -1.55 10.71
C GLN A 61 10.38 -1.09 10.15
N GLY A 62 9.35 -1.92 10.22
CA GLY A 62 8.01 -1.62 9.72
C GLY A 62 7.09 -2.82 9.76
N ASN A 63 5.89 -2.64 9.21
CA ASN A 63 4.78 -3.56 9.36
C ASN A 63 4.34 -4.14 8.01
N PRO A 64 3.57 -5.26 7.99
CA PRO A 64 3.07 -5.85 6.76
C PRO A 64 2.05 -4.93 6.05
N GLY A 65 1.92 -5.12 4.76
CA GLY A 65 0.81 -4.57 3.99
C GLY A 65 -0.47 -5.37 4.19
N GLY A 66 -1.60 -4.74 3.89
CA GLY A 66 -2.93 -5.33 3.95
C GLY A 66 -3.19 -6.30 2.79
N THR A 67 -4.18 -7.14 2.97
CA THR A 67 -4.65 -8.12 1.98
C THR A 67 -5.64 -7.49 1.01
N GLY A 68 -5.52 -7.77 -0.28
CA GLY A 68 -6.49 -7.34 -1.29
C GLY A 68 -7.81 -8.08 -1.22
N GLY A 69 -8.84 -7.54 -1.85
CA GLY A 69 -10.17 -8.08 -1.87
C GLY A 69 -10.37 -9.24 -2.86
N PRO A 70 -11.45 -10.01 -2.70
CA PRO A 70 -11.87 -10.97 -3.72
C PRO A 70 -12.46 -10.21 -4.92
N ASN A 71 -12.47 -10.83 -6.08
CA ASN A 71 -13.13 -10.30 -7.28
C ASN A 71 -14.45 -11.05 -7.53
N THR A 72 -15.43 -10.86 -6.67
CA THR A 72 -16.69 -11.62 -6.73
C THR A 72 -17.83 -10.91 -7.46
N SER A 73 -17.75 -9.57 -7.60
CA SER A 73 -18.86 -8.76 -8.15
C SER A 73 -18.43 -7.68 -9.14
N GLY A 74 -17.20 -7.78 -9.66
CA GLY A 74 -16.68 -6.81 -10.62
C GLY A 74 -16.20 -5.50 -9.99
N ALA A 75 -16.31 -5.36 -8.68
CA ALA A 75 -15.72 -4.28 -7.92
C ALA A 75 -14.65 -4.89 -7.01
N TYR A 76 -13.46 -4.34 -7.03
CA TYR A 76 -12.32 -4.85 -6.27
C TYR A 76 -11.44 -3.71 -5.82
N GLY A 77 -10.90 -3.87 -4.60
CA GLY A 77 -9.92 -2.98 -4.00
C GLY A 77 -8.69 -3.76 -3.53
N GLY A 78 -7.53 -3.14 -3.61
CA GLY A 78 -6.30 -3.65 -3.03
C GLY A 78 -6.25 -3.48 -1.52
N GLY A 79 -5.29 -4.07 -0.86
CA GLY A 79 -4.88 -3.78 0.53
C GLY A 79 -3.87 -2.63 0.57
N GLY A 80 -3.86 -1.87 1.64
CA GLY A 80 -2.92 -0.76 1.85
C GLY A 80 -1.48 -1.23 2.11
N GLY A 81 -0.51 -0.39 1.81
CA GLY A 81 0.89 -0.66 2.16
C GLY A 81 1.14 -0.52 3.67
N GLY A 82 2.06 -1.30 4.23
CA GLY A 82 2.49 -1.17 5.62
C GLY A 82 3.22 0.14 5.87
N GLY A 83 3.04 0.70 7.05
CA GLY A 83 3.80 1.83 7.55
C GLY A 83 4.89 1.41 8.57
N ALA A 84 5.70 2.37 8.99
CA ALA A 84 6.70 2.11 10.03
C ALA A 84 6.06 1.79 11.39
N GLY A 85 4.90 2.38 11.70
CA GLY A 85 4.20 2.24 12.98
C GLY A 85 2.99 1.32 12.96
N GLY A 86 2.41 1.01 11.80
CA GLY A 86 1.23 0.17 11.68
C GLY A 86 1.14 -0.60 10.38
N ALA A 87 0.41 -1.71 10.42
CA ALA A 87 0.10 -2.49 9.22
C ALA A 87 -0.84 -1.70 8.29
N GLY A 88 -0.77 -1.99 7.00
CA GLY A 88 -1.77 -1.52 6.06
C GLY A 88 -3.09 -2.26 6.25
N ASP A 89 -4.21 -1.58 5.98
CA ASP A 89 -5.53 -2.15 6.11
C ASP A 89 -5.84 -3.12 4.96
N ASN A 90 -6.61 -4.15 5.31
CA ASN A 90 -7.17 -5.05 4.31
C ASN A 90 -8.27 -4.34 3.51
N ASN A 91 -8.51 -4.80 2.30
CA ASN A 91 -9.75 -4.48 1.63
C ASN A 91 -10.95 -4.92 2.47
N SER A 92 -11.94 -4.05 2.66
CA SER A 92 -13.19 -4.37 3.35
C SER A 92 -14.25 -4.88 2.37
N ASP A 93 -14.64 -6.15 2.55
CA ASP A 93 -15.74 -6.81 1.85
C ASP A 93 -16.98 -6.80 2.75
N PRO A 94 -18.20 -6.49 2.29
CA PRO A 94 -18.64 -6.36 0.88
C PRO A 94 -18.57 -4.94 0.29
N ALA A 95 -18.11 -3.93 0.99
CA ALA A 95 -18.12 -2.55 0.51
C ALA A 95 -17.08 -2.28 -0.60
N ASN A 96 -16.18 -3.23 -0.86
CA ASN A 96 -15.08 -3.09 -1.84
C ASN A 96 -14.20 -1.84 -1.61
N GLU A 97 -14.14 -1.36 -0.38
CA GLU A 97 -13.25 -0.28 -0.01
C GLU A 97 -11.80 -0.75 -0.05
N ALA A 98 -10.98 -0.02 -0.77
CA ALA A 98 -9.56 -0.29 -0.78
C ALA A 98 -8.93 0.02 0.59
N GLY A 99 -7.95 -0.79 0.99
CA GLY A 99 -7.28 -0.64 2.28
C GLY A 99 -6.48 0.66 2.38
N ASP A 100 -6.53 1.29 3.55
CA ASP A 100 -5.72 2.45 3.88
C ASP A 100 -4.26 2.05 4.15
N GLY A 101 -3.36 2.98 3.92
CA GLY A 101 -1.94 2.81 4.27
C GLY A 101 -1.72 2.80 5.79
N GLY A 102 -0.82 1.95 6.25
CA GLY A 102 -0.44 1.86 7.66
C GLY A 102 0.20 3.14 8.19
N ALA A 103 0.00 3.43 9.46
CA ALA A 103 0.57 4.62 10.09
C ALA A 103 2.11 4.61 10.12
N GLY A 104 2.71 5.77 10.03
CA GLY A 104 4.12 5.99 10.32
C GLY A 104 4.39 6.06 11.82
N VAL A 105 5.65 6.31 12.17
CA VAL A 105 6.12 6.51 13.54
C VAL A 105 6.42 7.97 13.79
N SER A 106 5.97 8.48 14.94
CA SER A 106 6.34 9.81 15.42
C SER A 106 7.70 9.78 16.10
N SER A 107 8.55 10.76 15.82
CA SER A 107 9.87 10.91 16.41
C SER A 107 10.15 12.38 16.69
N GLU A 108 10.79 12.65 17.81
CA GLU A 108 11.20 13.99 18.25
C GLU A 108 12.71 14.26 18.07
N ILE A 109 13.38 13.45 17.25
CA ILE A 109 14.83 13.54 17.06
C ILE A 109 15.32 14.90 16.57
N ASN A 110 14.46 15.69 15.98
CA ASN A 110 14.73 17.08 15.54
C ASN A 110 14.13 18.16 16.44
N GLY A 111 13.75 17.80 17.67
CA GLY A 111 13.19 18.74 18.67
C GLY A 111 11.69 18.98 18.57
N SER A 112 11.01 18.39 17.58
CA SER A 112 9.55 18.47 17.42
C SER A 112 9.01 17.12 16.99
N ALA A 113 7.80 16.77 17.45
CA ALA A 113 7.15 15.51 17.06
C ALA A 113 6.78 15.54 15.57
N VAL A 114 7.40 14.68 14.78
CA VAL A 114 7.11 14.53 13.35
C VAL A 114 6.86 13.07 13.02
N THR A 115 5.70 12.78 12.45
CA THR A 115 5.35 11.42 11.99
C THR A 115 5.92 11.19 10.59
N ARG A 116 6.59 10.05 10.36
CA ARG A 116 7.23 9.64 9.10
C ARG A 116 6.99 8.18 8.79
N GLY A 117 7.13 7.82 7.52
CA GLY A 117 7.07 6.43 7.08
C GLY A 117 5.66 5.85 7.04
N GLY A 118 4.65 6.65 6.66
CA GLY A 118 3.30 6.17 6.42
C GLY A 118 3.21 5.31 5.14
N GLY A 119 2.39 4.27 5.14
CA GLY A 119 2.15 3.42 3.97
C GLY A 119 1.27 4.10 2.92
N GLY A 120 1.36 3.68 1.66
CA GLY A 120 0.47 4.15 0.59
C GLY A 120 -0.90 3.48 0.65
N GLY A 121 -1.95 4.22 0.30
CA GLY A 121 -3.31 3.70 0.16
C GLY A 121 -3.50 2.88 -1.12
N ALA A 122 -4.40 1.93 -1.09
CA ALA A 122 -4.70 1.07 -2.23
C ALA A 122 -5.69 1.72 -3.21
N SER A 123 -5.70 1.22 -4.45
CA SER A 123 -6.67 1.63 -5.46
C SER A 123 -7.95 0.81 -5.38
N SER A 124 -9.06 1.39 -5.86
CA SER A 124 -10.34 0.73 -6.03
C SER A 124 -10.82 0.84 -7.47
N THR A 125 -11.57 -0.18 -7.93
CA THR A 125 -12.29 -0.12 -9.20
C THR A 125 -13.69 0.47 -9.07
N ALA A 126 -14.19 0.65 -7.86
CA ALA A 126 -15.46 1.31 -7.66
C ALA A 126 -15.37 2.77 -8.10
N SER A 127 -16.29 3.17 -8.99
CA SER A 127 -16.46 4.55 -9.44
C SER A 127 -16.77 5.47 -8.25
N PRO A 128 -16.45 6.79 -8.34
CA PRO A 128 -16.80 7.76 -7.30
C PRO A 128 -18.27 7.77 -6.89
N ALA A 129 -19.15 7.22 -7.72
CA ALA A 129 -20.58 7.08 -7.46
C ALA A 129 -20.97 5.73 -6.80
N GLY A 130 -20.01 4.80 -6.61
CA GLY A 130 -20.25 3.52 -5.95
C GLY A 130 -19.70 3.51 -4.53
N SER A 131 -20.14 2.57 -3.73
CA SER A 131 -19.87 2.44 -2.29
C SER A 131 -18.44 2.02 -1.92
N GLY A 132 -17.48 2.01 -2.88
CA GLY A 132 -16.11 1.60 -2.62
C GLY A 132 -15.14 2.79 -2.69
N GLY A 133 -14.56 3.16 -1.58
CA GLY A 133 -13.56 4.21 -1.48
C GLY A 133 -12.16 3.74 -1.92
N ARG A 134 -11.35 4.67 -2.42
CA ARG A 134 -9.90 4.48 -2.54
C ARG A 134 -9.26 4.57 -1.16
N GLY A 135 -8.24 3.78 -0.91
CA GLY A 135 -7.50 3.83 0.33
C GLY A 135 -6.80 5.18 0.55
N ALA A 136 -6.93 5.72 1.74
CA ALA A 136 -6.15 6.88 2.16
C ALA A 136 -4.68 6.52 2.34
N GLY A 137 -3.79 7.49 2.17
CA GLY A 137 -2.40 7.32 2.60
C GLY A 137 -2.28 7.34 4.11
N GLY A 138 -1.42 6.50 4.67
CA GLY A 138 -1.16 6.44 6.10
C GLY A 138 -0.54 7.74 6.65
N PRO A 139 -0.86 8.13 7.90
CA PRO A 139 -0.21 9.25 8.57
C PRO A 139 1.30 9.12 8.52
N GLY A 140 2.00 10.21 8.25
CA GLY A 140 3.46 10.20 8.06
C GLY A 140 3.87 10.20 6.60
N GLY A 141 3.01 10.70 5.74
CA GLY A 141 3.34 11.03 4.36
C GLY A 141 2.95 10.00 3.31
N GLY A 142 2.11 9.04 3.64
CA GLY A 142 1.58 8.09 2.65
C GLY A 142 0.72 8.76 1.58
N GLY A 143 0.87 8.35 0.32
CA GLY A 143 0.06 8.81 -0.81
C GLY A 143 -1.27 8.08 -0.89
N GLN A 144 -2.32 8.77 -1.29
CA GLN A 144 -3.65 8.17 -1.50
C GLN A 144 -3.72 7.32 -2.77
N GLY A 145 -4.48 6.25 -2.76
CA GLY A 145 -4.74 5.44 -3.93
C GLY A 145 -5.56 6.13 -5.01
N GLY A 146 -5.44 5.65 -6.25
CA GLY A 146 -6.21 6.12 -7.40
C GLY A 146 -7.55 5.41 -7.55
N PHE A 147 -8.40 5.95 -8.42
CA PHE A 147 -9.63 5.29 -8.87
C PHE A 147 -9.46 4.66 -10.26
N ALA A 148 -10.22 3.61 -10.56
CA ALA A 148 -10.48 3.22 -11.94
C ALA A 148 -11.58 4.08 -12.56
N PRO A 149 -11.58 4.27 -13.91
CA PRO A 149 -10.43 4.08 -14.78
C PRO A 149 -9.48 5.29 -14.76
N ASN A 150 -8.18 5.04 -14.90
CA ASN A 150 -7.15 6.07 -15.14
C ASN A 150 -6.84 7.07 -14.01
N GLY A 151 -7.23 6.80 -12.75
CA GLY A 151 -6.77 7.61 -11.63
C GLY A 151 -5.36 7.22 -11.21
N ASP A 152 -4.40 8.13 -11.30
CA ASP A 152 -3.08 7.91 -10.74
C ASP A 152 -3.14 7.86 -9.21
N GLY A 153 -2.30 7.07 -8.59
CA GLY A 153 -2.03 7.14 -7.17
C GLY A 153 -1.24 8.40 -6.82
N ALA A 154 -1.53 9.01 -5.70
CA ALA A 154 -0.79 10.16 -5.22
C ALA A 154 0.63 9.74 -4.80
N ALA A 155 1.62 10.61 -5.07
CA ALA A 155 2.96 10.41 -4.53
C ALA A 155 2.96 10.51 -3.00
N GLY A 156 3.88 9.82 -2.35
CA GLY A 156 4.20 10.04 -0.95
C GLY A 156 4.73 11.47 -0.74
N THR A 157 4.52 11.99 0.44
CA THR A 157 5.01 13.32 0.79
C THR A 157 6.54 13.31 0.83
N ALA A 158 7.18 14.23 0.11
CA ALA A 158 8.63 14.33 0.05
C ALA A 158 9.26 14.49 1.45
N ASN A 159 10.41 13.87 1.66
CA ASN A 159 11.19 13.91 2.91
C ASN A 159 10.51 13.28 4.13
N THR A 160 9.45 12.49 3.93
CA THR A 160 8.80 11.74 5.01
C THR A 160 9.12 10.25 4.99
N GLY A 161 9.65 9.73 3.88
CA GLY A 161 9.81 8.29 3.68
C GLY A 161 8.47 7.56 3.53
N GLY A 162 7.39 8.30 3.23
CA GLY A 162 6.07 7.71 3.00
C GLY A 162 5.98 7.02 1.63
N GLY A 163 5.27 5.90 1.57
CA GLY A 163 5.01 5.18 0.32
C GLY A 163 3.99 5.91 -0.57
N GLY A 164 4.13 5.79 -1.87
CA GLY A 164 3.13 6.28 -2.83
C GLY A 164 1.87 5.41 -2.86
N GLY A 165 0.74 6.00 -3.22
CA GLY A 165 -0.52 5.30 -3.40
C GLY A 165 -0.55 4.44 -4.68
N ALA A 166 -1.35 3.39 -4.67
CA ALA A 166 -1.53 2.54 -5.85
C ALA A 166 -2.32 3.27 -6.95
N GLY A 167 -1.90 3.11 -8.21
CA GLY A 167 -2.68 3.56 -9.36
C GLY A 167 -3.94 2.73 -9.57
N GLY A 168 -4.98 3.33 -10.10
CA GLY A 168 -6.22 2.64 -10.46
C GLY A 168 -6.02 1.63 -11.60
N TYR A 169 -6.97 0.71 -11.76
CA TYR A 169 -6.93 -0.25 -12.86
C TYR A 169 -7.03 0.50 -14.20
N PRO A 170 -6.14 0.26 -15.18
CA PRO A 170 -6.19 0.97 -16.43
C PRO A 170 -7.32 0.44 -17.33
N ALA A 171 -8.16 1.36 -17.84
CA ALA A 171 -8.57 1.23 -19.23
C ALA A 171 -7.29 1.35 -20.10
N PRO A 172 -7.28 0.89 -21.37
CA PRO A 172 -6.05 0.87 -22.16
C PRO A 172 -5.37 2.24 -22.17
N GLY A 173 -4.30 2.40 -21.38
CA GLY A 173 -3.55 3.64 -21.23
C GLY A 173 -3.13 4.02 -19.82
N SER A 174 -2.60 3.13 -19.03
CA SER A 174 -1.65 3.33 -17.93
C SER A 174 -1.96 4.35 -16.81
N ALA A 175 -2.81 3.99 -15.83
CA ALA A 175 -2.75 4.62 -14.51
C ALA A 175 -1.45 4.21 -13.78
N ARG A 176 -0.78 5.17 -13.16
CA ARG A 176 0.50 4.97 -12.49
C ARG A 176 0.34 4.98 -10.97
N GLY A 177 1.09 4.14 -10.29
CA GLY A 177 1.30 4.31 -8.85
C GLY A 177 2.07 5.60 -8.56
N GLY A 178 1.77 6.24 -7.45
CA GLY A 178 2.56 7.37 -6.97
C GLY A 178 3.97 6.93 -6.58
N GLY A 179 4.96 7.80 -6.79
CA GLY A 179 6.30 7.59 -6.24
C GLY A 179 6.32 7.70 -4.70
N GLY A 180 7.24 7.01 -4.06
CA GLY A 180 7.51 7.11 -2.63
C GLY A 180 8.69 8.03 -2.35
#